data_6afbb21780095850100f4b7c18677346
#
_entry.id   6afbb21780095850100f4b7c18677346
#
_cell.length_a   1.000
_cell.length_b   1.000
_cell.length_c   1.000
_cell.angle_alpha   90.00
_cell.angle_beta   90.00
_cell.angle_gamma   90.00
#
_symmetry.space_group_name_H-M   'P 1'
#
loop_
_entity.id
_entity.type
_entity.pdbx_description
1 polymer ?
#
loop_
_entity_poly.entity_id
_entity_poly.type
_entity_poly.pdbx_seq_one_letter_code
_entity_poly.pdbx_strand_id
1 'polypeptide(L)'
;DQEQRLDAKDGARIGKDLAFSTQILVDTTLALDDTVCEHMKDLKPDCIVADSMAVWGKAVALKLGIPFVSSTTTFAFNQYSAKIMKQSLGQIFGMIFSMSKINKNIKRLQDKGYPVKSVLDIIQNDNNTDTIVYTSPEFQPCSETFSEKYVFVGPSIRPVEKMIEKKSDKLIYISMGTVITDSKEFYKKYI
;
A
#
# COMPACT_ATOMS: atom_id res chain seq x y z
N ASP A 1 6.95 25.00 -5.22
CA ASP A 1 6.79 23.54 -5.25
C ASP A 1 8.11 22.88 -4.86
N GLN A 2 8.33 22.73 -3.55
CA GLN A 2 9.39 21.83 -3.08
C GLN A 2 8.82 20.42 -3.08
N GLU A 3 8.97 19.70 -4.19
CA GLU A 3 8.87 18.24 -4.20
C GLU A 3 9.84 17.71 -3.15
N GLN A 4 9.33 17.26 -2.01
CA GLN A 4 10.11 16.45 -1.07
C GLN A 4 10.37 15.10 -1.74
N ARG A 5 11.41 15.04 -2.58
CA ARG A 5 11.90 13.76 -3.09
C ARG A 5 12.50 12.99 -1.93
N LEU A 6 11.88 11.87 -1.60
CA LEU A 6 12.47 10.90 -0.68
C LEU A 6 13.84 10.49 -1.22
N ASP A 7 14.88 10.65 -0.43
CA ASP A 7 16.20 10.18 -0.79
C ASP A 7 16.29 8.64 -0.64
N ALA A 8 17.38 8.05 -1.12
CA ALA A 8 17.60 6.60 -1.03
C ALA A 8 17.64 6.11 0.45
N LYS A 9 18.04 6.96 1.40
CA LYS A 9 18.06 6.62 2.83
C LYS A 9 16.65 6.60 3.40
N ASP A 10 15.81 7.53 2.99
CA ASP A 10 14.40 7.57 3.39
C ASP A 10 13.63 6.39 2.81
N GLY A 11 13.88 6.03 1.55
CA GLY A 11 13.34 4.81 0.94
C GLY A 11 13.68 3.53 1.72
N ALA A 12 14.92 3.42 2.23
CA ALA A 12 15.35 2.28 3.03
C ALA A 12 14.71 2.23 4.44
N ARG A 13 14.14 3.33 4.95
CA ARG A 13 13.45 3.42 6.24
C ARG A 13 11.97 3.06 6.13
N ILE A 14 11.36 3.29 4.96
CA ILE A 14 9.95 2.94 4.71
C ILE A 14 9.75 1.43 4.93
N GLY A 15 8.76 1.07 5.73
CA GLY A 15 8.48 -0.32 6.09
C GLY A 15 9.33 -0.88 7.26
N LYS A 16 10.44 -0.22 7.63
CA LYS A 16 11.27 -0.61 8.79
C LYS A 16 11.02 0.27 10.01
N ASP A 17 10.79 1.56 9.79
CA ASP A 17 10.48 2.55 10.82
C ASP A 17 8.99 2.93 10.70
N LEU A 18 8.16 2.33 11.55
CA LEU A 18 6.70 2.54 11.50
C LEU A 18 6.31 4.00 11.77
N ALA A 19 7.01 4.70 12.67
CA ALA A 19 6.73 6.10 12.96
C ALA A 19 7.05 7.00 11.76
N PHE A 20 8.17 6.75 11.09
CA PHE A 20 8.55 7.45 9.88
C PHE A 20 7.59 7.17 8.73
N SER A 21 7.24 5.89 8.51
CA SER A 21 6.25 5.50 7.50
C SER A 21 4.90 6.17 7.76
N THR A 22 4.41 6.15 9.01
CA THR A 22 3.17 6.82 9.39
C THR A 22 3.23 8.33 9.16
N GLN A 23 4.36 8.96 9.48
CA GLN A 23 4.54 10.39 9.24
C GLN A 23 4.41 10.74 7.76
N ILE A 24 5.08 9.99 6.87
CA ILE A 24 4.98 10.21 5.41
C ILE A 24 3.53 10.06 4.93
N LEU A 25 2.83 9.00 5.35
CA LEU A 25 1.44 8.78 4.97
C LEU A 25 0.53 9.93 5.41
N VAL A 26 0.71 10.41 6.63
CA VAL A 26 -0.05 11.55 7.18
C VAL A 26 0.31 12.85 6.45
N ASP A 27 1.59 13.13 6.26
CA ASP A 27 2.06 14.34 5.57
C ASP A 27 1.53 14.39 4.13
N THR A 28 1.57 13.27 3.41
CA THR A 28 1.00 13.16 2.06
C THR A 28 -0.51 13.37 2.07
N THR A 29 -1.23 12.74 3.01
CA THR A 29 -2.68 12.91 3.14
C THR A 29 -3.06 14.38 3.38
N LEU A 30 -2.34 15.05 4.29
CA LEU A 30 -2.59 16.45 4.62
C LEU A 30 -2.20 17.40 3.48
N ALA A 31 -1.14 17.10 2.74
CA ALA A 31 -0.72 17.91 1.60
C ALA A 31 -1.74 17.84 0.44
N LEU A 32 -2.44 16.72 0.30
CA LEU A 32 -3.44 16.50 -0.73
C LEU A 32 -4.87 16.86 -0.28
N ASP A 33 -5.09 17.16 1.02
CA ASP A 33 -6.41 17.30 1.63
C ASP A 33 -7.29 18.30 0.88
N ASP A 34 -6.84 19.55 0.76
CA ASP A 34 -7.63 20.61 0.17
C ASP A 34 -7.96 20.29 -1.30
N THR A 35 -6.93 19.96 -2.10
CA THR A 35 -7.08 19.68 -3.53
C THR A 35 -8.01 18.49 -3.80
N VAL A 36 -7.81 17.37 -3.09
CA VAL A 36 -8.59 16.15 -3.34
C VAL A 36 -10.00 16.31 -2.80
N CYS A 37 -10.18 16.91 -1.61
CA CYS A 37 -11.51 17.11 -1.06
C CYS A 37 -12.35 18.08 -1.89
N GLU A 38 -11.78 19.14 -2.42
CA GLU A 38 -12.47 20.05 -3.33
C GLU A 38 -12.91 19.35 -4.62
N HIS A 39 -11.99 18.62 -5.26
CA HIS A 39 -12.32 17.84 -6.46
C HIS A 39 -13.44 16.81 -6.21
N MET A 40 -13.40 16.10 -5.07
CA MET A 40 -14.45 15.12 -4.74
C MET A 40 -15.80 15.79 -4.49
N LYS A 41 -15.83 16.98 -3.87
CA LYS A 41 -17.07 17.74 -3.68
C LYS A 41 -17.67 18.22 -5.00
N ASP A 42 -16.83 18.59 -5.95
CA ASP A 42 -17.28 19.06 -7.28
C ASP A 42 -17.75 17.90 -8.15
N LEU A 43 -16.99 16.79 -8.17
CA LEU A 43 -17.30 15.59 -8.94
C LEU A 43 -18.49 14.81 -8.38
N LYS A 44 -18.70 14.84 -7.06
CA LYS A 44 -19.74 14.08 -6.33
C LYS A 44 -19.77 12.61 -6.75
N PRO A 45 -18.65 11.88 -6.66
CA PRO A 45 -18.60 10.49 -7.10
C PRO A 45 -19.43 9.60 -6.18
N ASP A 46 -20.03 8.56 -6.77
CA ASP A 46 -20.78 7.54 -6.00
C ASP A 46 -19.86 6.61 -5.22
N CYS A 47 -18.59 6.50 -5.63
CA CYS A 47 -17.59 5.63 -5.00
C CYS A 47 -16.17 6.14 -5.28
N ILE A 48 -15.26 5.92 -4.34
CA ILE A 48 -13.82 6.12 -4.54
C ILE A 48 -13.14 4.76 -4.60
N VAL A 49 -12.41 4.50 -5.68
CA VAL A 49 -11.54 3.33 -5.81
C VAL A 49 -10.08 3.83 -5.74
N ALA A 50 -9.31 3.35 -4.78
CA ALA A 50 -7.91 3.73 -4.66
C ALA A 50 -7.00 2.53 -4.35
N ASP A 51 -5.74 2.64 -4.78
CA ASP A 51 -4.71 1.65 -4.43
C ASP A 51 -4.54 1.58 -2.91
N SER A 52 -4.35 0.40 -2.37
CA SER A 52 -4.22 0.15 -0.94
C SER A 52 -3.05 0.92 -0.30
N MET A 53 -2.02 1.26 -1.07
CA MET A 53 -0.90 2.09 -0.63
C MET A 53 -1.19 3.59 -0.72
N ALA A 54 -2.19 3.99 -1.52
CA ALA A 54 -2.67 5.37 -1.62
C ALA A 54 -3.66 5.68 -0.48
N VAL A 55 -3.18 5.62 0.75
CA VAL A 55 -4.00 5.71 1.97
C VAL A 55 -4.84 6.99 2.07
N TRP A 56 -4.42 8.06 1.40
CA TRP A 56 -5.19 9.31 1.29
C TRP A 56 -6.52 9.11 0.58
N GLY A 57 -6.63 8.18 -0.37
CA GLY A 57 -7.89 7.85 -1.03
C GLY A 57 -8.92 7.31 -0.03
N LYS A 58 -8.54 6.35 0.81
CA LYS A 58 -9.38 5.83 1.90
C LYS A 58 -9.71 6.91 2.92
N ALA A 59 -8.71 7.69 3.34
CA ALA A 59 -8.89 8.74 4.33
C ALA A 59 -9.92 9.79 3.86
N VAL A 60 -9.80 10.27 2.61
CA VAL A 60 -10.73 11.21 2.01
C VAL A 60 -12.14 10.62 1.88
N ALA A 61 -12.26 9.36 1.45
CA ALA A 61 -13.55 8.67 1.39
C ALA A 61 -14.24 8.65 2.75
N LEU A 62 -13.52 8.30 3.81
CA LEU A 62 -14.01 8.33 5.18
C LEU A 62 -14.40 9.74 5.65
N LYS A 63 -13.59 10.75 5.33
CA LYS A 63 -13.85 12.16 5.70
C LYS A 63 -15.10 12.70 5.03
N LEU A 64 -15.34 12.36 3.77
CA LEU A 64 -16.46 12.85 2.99
C LEU A 64 -17.69 11.93 3.05
N GLY A 65 -17.60 10.76 3.68
CA GLY A 65 -18.69 9.79 3.74
C GLY A 65 -19.02 9.15 2.39
N ILE A 66 -18.02 9.04 1.49
CA ILE A 66 -18.18 8.43 0.17
C ILE A 66 -17.83 6.94 0.25
N PRO A 67 -18.62 6.03 -0.36
CA PRO A 67 -18.27 4.62 -0.47
C PRO A 67 -16.86 4.40 -0.99
N PHE A 68 -16.16 3.40 -0.45
CA PHE A 68 -14.75 3.16 -0.77
C PHE A 68 -14.50 1.71 -1.16
N VAL A 69 -13.71 1.51 -2.21
CA VAL A 69 -13.20 0.21 -2.64
C VAL A 69 -11.67 0.27 -2.68
N SER A 70 -11.03 -0.68 -2.01
CA SER A 70 -9.59 -0.82 -2.03
C SER A 70 -9.14 -1.66 -3.23
N SER A 71 -8.17 -1.16 -3.97
CA SER A 71 -7.48 -1.86 -5.06
C SER A 71 -6.12 -2.33 -4.55
N THR A 72 -5.97 -3.62 -4.25
CA THR A 72 -4.79 -4.18 -3.59
C THR A 72 -3.93 -4.93 -4.60
N THR A 73 -2.81 -4.31 -4.99
CA THR A 73 -1.85 -4.85 -5.96
C THR A 73 -0.79 -5.77 -5.34
N THR A 74 -0.80 -5.89 -4.02
CA THR A 74 0.04 -6.77 -3.21
C THR A 74 -0.81 -7.84 -2.54
N PHE A 75 -0.25 -8.59 -1.59
CA PHE A 75 -1.06 -9.44 -0.71
C PHE A 75 -1.97 -8.61 0.19
N ALA A 76 -3.17 -9.10 0.40
CA ALA A 76 -4.04 -8.58 1.43
C ALA A 76 -3.52 -8.98 2.82
N PHE A 77 -3.65 -8.06 3.79
CA PHE A 77 -3.17 -8.27 5.16
C PHE A 77 -4.30 -8.22 6.16
N ASN A 78 -4.29 -9.22 7.07
CA ASN A 78 -5.11 -9.24 8.27
C ASN A 78 -4.27 -9.80 9.44
N GLN A 79 -4.89 -9.95 10.62
CA GLN A 79 -4.21 -10.47 11.80
C GLN A 79 -3.61 -11.88 11.62
N TYR A 80 -4.14 -12.70 10.72
CA TYR A 80 -3.66 -14.06 10.46
C TYR A 80 -2.47 -14.04 9.50
N SER A 81 -2.57 -13.36 8.37
CA SER A 81 -1.48 -13.23 7.42
C SER A 81 -0.29 -12.45 8.01
N ALA A 82 -0.53 -11.47 8.88
CA ALA A 82 0.51 -10.74 9.58
C ALA A 82 1.35 -11.63 10.53
N LYS A 83 0.77 -12.69 11.10
CA LYS A 83 1.50 -13.66 11.96
C LYS A 83 2.55 -14.47 11.19
N ILE A 84 2.36 -14.67 9.90
CA ILE A 84 3.34 -15.35 9.03
C ILE A 84 4.59 -14.50 8.86
N MET A 85 4.45 -13.17 8.89
CA MET A 85 5.57 -12.23 8.88
C MET A 85 6.18 -12.16 10.29
N LYS A 86 7.17 -13.03 10.56
CA LYS A 86 7.87 -13.08 11.85
C LYS A 86 8.48 -11.72 12.16
N GLN A 87 7.90 -11.01 13.12
CA GLN A 87 8.49 -9.77 13.63
C GLN A 87 9.56 -10.10 14.67
N SER A 88 10.71 -9.44 14.60
CA SER A 88 11.74 -9.59 15.62
C SER A 88 11.33 -8.84 16.91
N LEU A 89 11.82 -9.30 18.07
CA LEU A 89 11.60 -8.61 19.35
C LEU A 89 12.03 -7.14 19.28
N GLY A 90 13.13 -6.84 18.58
CA GLY A 90 13.59 -5.45 18.37
C GLY A 90 12.59 -4.58 17.61
N GLN A 91 11.88 -5.15 16.64
CA GLN A 91 10.81 -4.42 15.91
C GLN A 91 9.63 -4.13 16.82
N ILE A 92 9.24 -5.07 17.69
CA ILE A 92 8.14 -4.89 18.66
C ILE A 92 8.49 -3.78 19.65
N PHE A 93 9.70 -3.79 20.23
CA PHE A 93 10.17 -2.73 21.12
C PHE A 93 10.24 -1.37 20.40
N GLY A 94 10.80 -1.33 19.19
CA GLY A 94 10.84 -0.12 18.37
C GLY A 94 9.45 0.47 18.12
N MET A 95 8.45 -0.40 17.88
CA MET A 95 7.06 0.02 17.70
C MET A 95 6.48 0.65 18.98
N ILE A 96 6.72 0.06 20.16
CA ILE A 96 6.25 0.61 21.44
C ILE A 96 6.85 1.99 21.68
N PHE A 97 8.15 2.17 21.48
CA PHE A 97 8.81 3.48 21.64
C PHE A 97 8.33 4.53 20.62
N SER A 98 7.85 4.06 19.47
CA SER A 98 7.36 4.94 18.39
C SER A 98 5.90 5.36 18.57
N MET A 99 5.13 4.73 19.47
CA MET A 99 3.69 4.96 19.63
C MET A 99 3.32 6.43 19.90
N SER A 100 4.13 7.14 20.69
CA SER A 100 3.89 8.56 20.96
C SER A 100 3.95 9.42 19.68
N LYS A 101 4.92 9.15 18.81
CA LYS A 101 5.07 9.85 17.52
C LYS A 101 3.93 9.47 16.55
N ILE A 102 3.57 8.18 16.51
CA ILE A 102 2.46 7.68 15.71
C ILE A 102 1.17 8.35 16.13
N ASN A 103 0.84 8.37 17.42
CA ASN A 103 -0.37 8.99 17.94
C ASN A 103 -0.41 10.50 17.67
N LYS A 104 0.73 11.20 17.74
CA LYS A 104 0.82 12.61 17.36
C LYS A 104 0.46 12.83 15.89
N ASN A 105 0.92 11.97 15.01
CA ASN A 105 0.59 12.06 13.59
C ASN A 105 -0.89 11.75 13.34
N ILE A 106 -1.47 10.74 13.99
CA ILE A 106 -2.91 10.45 13.91
C ILE A 106 -3.74 11.63 14.39
N LYS A 107 -3.33 12.29 15.49
CA LYS A 107 -4.02 13.48 15.98
C LYS A 107 -4.04 14.61 14.94
N ARG A 108 -2.99 14.81 14.16
CA ARG A 108 -2.97 15.80 13.07
C ARG A 108 -4.06 15.56 12.03
N LEU A 109 -4.35 14.29 11.71
CA LEU A 109 -5.48 13.93 10.83
C LEU A 109 -6.82 14.22 11.51
N GLN A 110 -6.96 13.85 12.79
CA GLN A 110 -8.18 14.13 13.57
C GLN A 110 -8.47 15.62 13.63
N ASP A 111 -7.46 16.46 13.87
CA ASP A 111 -7.57 17.91 13.91
C ASP A 111 -8.01 18.52 12.57
N LYS A 112 -7.81 17.79 11.45
CA LYS A 112 -8.29 18.11 10.10
C LYS A 112 -9.63 17.46 9.74
N GLY A 113 -10.29 16.84 10.72
CA GLY A 113 -11.64 16.25 10.56
C GLY A 113 -11.66 14.84 9.95
N TYR A 114 -10.52 14.14 9.91
CA TYR A 114 -10.50 12.74 9.51
C TYR A 114 -10.98 11.84 10.65
N PRO A 115 -11.97 10.93 10.44
CA PRO A 115 -12.54 10.07 11.47
C PRO A 115 -11.66 8.83 11.72
N VAL A 116 -10.36 9.03 11.96
CA VAL A 116 -9.37 7.96 12.19
C VAL A 116 -9.00 7.89 13.66
N LYS A 117 -8.90 6.69 14.23
CA LYS A 117 -8.55 6.47 15.66
C LYS A 117 -7.13 5.95 15.82
N SER A 118 -6.63 5.25 14.81
CA SER A 118 -5.31 4.62 14.83
C SER A 118 -4.68 4.60 13.43
N VAL A 119 -3.39 4.28 13.38
CA VAL A 119 -2.70 4.06 12.10
C VAL A 119 -3.32 2.87 11.32
N LEU A 120 -3.84 1.87 12.02
CA LEU A 120 -4.45 0.70 11.38
C LEU A 120 -5.70 1.07 10.58
N ASP A 121 -6.47 2.06 11.01
CA ASP A 121 -7.67 2.53 10.28
C ASP A 121 -7.31 3.06 8.88
N ILE A 122 -6.06 3.49 8.72
CA ILE A 122 -5.57 4.05 7.45
C ILE A 122 -4.94 2.95 6.59
N ILE A 123 -4.03 2.13 7.17
CA ILE A 123 -3.18 1.20 6.42
C ILE A 123 -3.79 -0.20 6.23
N GLN A 124 -4.78 -0.55 7.03
CA GLN A 124 -5.40 -1.87 6.99
C GLN A 124 -6.87 -1.76 6.56
N ASN A 125 -7.29 -2.61 5.65
CA ASN A 125 -8.71 -2.80 5.38
C ASN A 125 -9.27 -3.78 6.40
N ASP A 126 -10.43 -3.44 6.96
CA ASP A 126 -11.20 -4.38 7.77
C ASP A 126 -12.01 -5.33 6.89
N ASN A 127 -12.66 -6.31 7.51
CA ASN A 127 -13.52 -7.27 6.80
C ASN A 127 -14.81 -6.65 6.22
N ASN A 128 -15.08 -5.35 6.46
CA ASN A 128 -16.21 -4.63 5.90
C ASN A 128 -15.82 -3.75 4.71
N THR A 129 -14.53 -3.61 4.41
CA THR A 129 -14.04 -2.81 3.28
C THR A 129 -14.07 -3.65 2.01
N ASP A 130 -14.84 -3.23 1.01
CA ASP A 130 -14.82 -3.84 -0.32
C ASP A 130 -13.40 -3.75 -0.90
N THR A 131 -12.81 -4.91 -1.23
CA THR A 131 -11.39 -4.99 -1.59
C THR A 131 -11.20 -5.91 -2.79
N ILE A 132 -10.59 -5.37 -3.83
CA ILE A 132 -10.14 -6.12 -5.02
C ILE A 132 -8.68 -6.50 -4.80
N VAL A 133 -8.35 -7.79 -4.90
CA VAL A 133 -6.99 -8.30 -4.70
C VAL A 133 -6.51 -8.95 -5.99
N TYR A 134 -5.39 -8.44 -6.54
CA TYR A 134 -4.86 -8.90 -7.83
C TYR A 134 -3.95 -10.12 -7.68
N THR A 135 -4.39 -11.08 -6.87
CA THR A 135 -3.78 -12.41 -6.74
C THR A 135 -4.86 -13.48 -6.70
N SER A 136 -4.49 -14.75 -6.83
CA SER A 136 -5.44 -15.83 -6.66
C SER A 136 -5.59 -16.22 -5.18
N PRO A 137 -6.73 -16.82 -4.78
CA PRO A 137 -6.91 -17.32 -3.41
C PRO A 137 -5.83 -18.31 -2.99
N GLU A 138 -5.37 -19.15 -3.93
CA GLU A 138 -4.35 -20.18 -3.68
C GLU A 138 -2.98 -19.58 -3.38
N PHE A 139 -2.67 -18.42 -3.95
CA PHE A 139 -1.39 -17.71 -3.75
C PHE A 139 -1.44 -16.74 -2.58
N GLN A 140 -2.64 -16.32 -2.16
CA GLN A 140 -2.83 -15.42 -1.02
C GLN A 140 -2.66 -16.16 0.31
N PRO A 141 -1.71 -15.77 1.17
CA PRO A 141 -1.60 -16.36 2.50
C PRO A 141 -2.88 -16.19 3.33
N CYS A 142 -3.36 -17.26 3.95
CA CYS A 142 -4.57 -17.29 4.78
C CYS A 142 -5.82 -16.74 4.08
N SER A 143 -5.98 -17.03 2.78
CA SER A 143 -7.12 -16.51 1.99
C SER A 143 -8.47 -16.84 2.59
N GLU A 144 -8.61 -17.98 3.26
CA GLU A 144 -9.81 -18.45 3.96
C GLU A 144 -10.23 -17.59 5.16
N THR A 145 -9.36 -16.68 5.61
CA THR A 145 -9.62 -15.79 6.75
C THR A 145 -10.15 -14.42 6.37
N PHE A 146 -10.24 -14.14 5.07
CA PHE A 146 -10.83 -12.91 4.56
C PHE A 146 -12.33 -13.07 4.34
N SER A 147 -13.08 -11.99 4.52
CA SER A 147 -14.54 -11.99 4.33
C SER A 147 -14.90 -11.99 2.83
N GLU A 148 -16.18 -12.13 2.54
CA GLU A 148 -16.77 -12.01 1.20
C GLU A 148 -16.57 -10.63 0.53
N LYS A 149 -16.14 -9.63 1.32
CA LYS A 149 -15.76 -8.30 0.82
C LYS A 149 -14.43 -8.31 0.04
N TYR A 150 -13.66 -9.37 0.13
CA TYR A 150 -12.40 -9.54 -0.58
C TYR A 150 -12.61 -10.39 -1.83
N VAL A 151 -12.45 -9.77 -2.99
CA VAL A 151 -12.57 -10.44 -4.29
C VAL A 151 -11.18 -10.66 -4.88
N PHE A 152 -10.76 -11.91 -4.97
CA PHE A 152 -9.48 -12.32 -5.56
C PHE A 152 -9.66 -12.50 -7.06
N VAL A 153 -9.14 -11.56 -7.86
CA VAL A 153 -9.35 -11.50 -9.32
C VAL A 153 -8.18 -12.06 -10.13
N GLY A 154 -7.10 -12.44 -9.44
CA GLY A 154 -5.87 -12.84 -10.13
C GLY A 154 -5.10 -11.64 -10.70
N PRO A 155 -3.97 -11.90 -11.40
CA PRO A 155 -3.14 -10.85 -11.96
C PRO A 155 -3.82 -10.16 -13.14
N SER A 156 -3.78 -8.84 -13.17
CA SER A 156 -4.27 -8.04 -14.30
C SER A 156 -3.22 -8.03 -15.43
N ILE A 157 -3.26 -9.08 -16.27
CA ILE A 157 -2.33 -9.24 -17.40
C ILE A 157 -2.97 -8.65 -18.65
N ARG A 158 -2.28 -7.72 -19.30
CA ARG A 158 -2.72 -7.19 -20.59
C ARG A 158 -2.52 -8.24 -21.68
N PRO A 159 -3.46 -8.39 -22.62
CA PRO A 159 -3.23 -9.20 -23.80
C PRO A 159 -1.98 -8.74 -24.55
N VAL A 160 -1.16 -9.69 -25.00
CA VAL A 160 0.02 -9.38 -25.80
C VAL A 160 -0.43 -9.16 -27.23
N GLU A 161 -0.38 -7.92 -27.70
CA GLU A 161 -0.78 -7.55 -29.08
C GLU A 161 0.21 -8.10 -30.12
N LYS A 162 1.48 -8.24 -29.76
CA LYS A 162 2.53 -8.69 -30.66
C LYS A 162 3.48 -9.65 -29.95
N MET A 163 3.49 -10.88 -30.41
CA MET A 163 4.47 -11.87 -29.96
C MET A 163 5.86 -11.52 -30.49
N ILE A 164 6.84 -11.51 -29.61
CA ILE A 164 8.26 -11.39 -30.01
C ILE A 164 8.71 -12.74 -30.55
N GLU A 165 9.23 -12.76 -31.79
CA GLU A 165 9.80 -13.99 -32.34
C GLU A 165 10.96 -14.49 -31.50
N LYS A 166 10.92 -15.77 -31.19
CA LYS A 166 11.98 -16.43 -30.47
C LYS A 166 13.18 -16.64 -31.40
N LYS A 167 14.29 -15.95 -31.11
CA LYS A 167 15.50 -15.98 -31.93
C LYS A 167 16.41 -17.19 -31.68
N SER A 168 16.11 -17.99 -30.66
CA SER A 168 16.88 -19.20 -30.30
C SER A 168 15.99 -20.25 -29.68
N ASP A 169 16.38 -21.51 -29.73
CA ASP A 169 15.61 -22.63 -29.15
C ASP A 169 15.54 -22.57 -27.64
N LYS A 170 16.52 -21.95 -26.99
CA LYS A 170 16.58 -21.77 -25.55
C LYS A 170 16.64 -20.30 -25.21
N LEU A 171 15.74 -19.81 -24.38
CA LEU A 171 15.71 -18.45 -23.87
C LEU A 171 15.64 -18.51 -22.34
N ILE A 172 16.59 -17.84 -21.69
CA ILE A 172 16.56 -17.64 -20.27
C ILE A 172 16.31 -16.14 -20.02
N TYR A 173 15.23 -15.84 -19.30
CA TYR A 173 14.92 -14.47 -18.87
C TYR A 173 15.25 -14.31 -17.38
N ILE A 174 16.12 -13.35 -17.07
CA ILE A 174 16.55 -13.04 -15.70
C ILE A 174 16.13 -11.59 -15.38
N SER A 175 15.32 -11.40 -14.37
CA SER A 175 14.85 -10.09 -13.94
C SER A 175 14.79 -10.00 -12.42
N MET A 176 15.29 -8.88 -11.86
CA MET A 176 15.14 -8.53 -10.44
C MET A 176 13.95 -7.58 -10.21
N GLY A 177 13.08 -7.43 -11.21
CA GLY A 177 11.97 -6.49 -11.17
C GLY A 177 12.40 -5.03 -11.32
N THR A 178 11.51 -4.12 -10.94
CA THR A 178 11.69 -2.66 -11.13
C THR A 178 12.10 -1.93 -9.86
N VAL A 179 11.97 -2.55 -8.69
CA VAL A 179 12.25 -1.94 -7.38
C VAL A 179 13.74 -2.02 -7.04
N ILE A 180 14.39 -3.15 -7.38
CA ILE A 180 15.82 -3.35 -7.12
C ILE A 180 16.58 -2.93 -8.38
N THR A 181 17.05 -1.69 -8.41
CA THR A 181 17.70 -1.09 -9.59
C THR A 181 19.23 -1.21 -9.57
N ASP A 182 19.85 -1.37 -8.40
CA ASP A 182 21.31 -1.50 -8.25
C ASP A 182 21.75 -2.97 -8.21
N SER A 183 21.49 -3.71 -9.30
CA SER A 183 21.76 -5.14 -9.41
C SER A 183 22.85 -5.46 -10.47
N LYS A 184 23.62 -4.46 -10.88
CA LYS A 184 24.62 -4.61 -11.96
C LYS A 184 25.62 -5.76 -11.70
N GLU A 185 26.12 -5.87 -10.47
CA GLU A 185 27.09 -6.93 -10.10
C GLU A 185 26.45 -8.32 -10.06
N PHE A 186 25.16 -8.38 -9.68
CA PHE A 186 24.39 -9.63 -9.76
C PHE A 186 24.30 -10.10 -11.21
N TYR A 187 23.87 -9.25 -12.13
CA TYR A 187 23.74 -9.61 -13.54
C TYR A 187 25.08 -10.04 -14.15
N LYS A 188 26.18 -9.32 -13.87
CA LYS A 188 27.52 -9.70 -14.34
C LYS A 188 27.98 -11.08 -13.88
N LYS A 189 27.50 -11.54 -12.74
CA LYS A 189 27.88 -12.85 -12.19
C LYS A 189 27.15 -14.01 -12.87
N TYR A 190 25.97 -13.76 -13.46
CA TYR A 190 25.07 -14.79 -13.99
C TYR A 190 24.85 -14.68 -15.52
N ILE A 191 25.47 -13.72 -16.17
CA ILE A 191 25.56 -13.56 -17.62
C ILE A 191 27.02 -13.76 -18.09
#